data_ebe2516187bbc3e4307dfae152888d08
#
_entry.id   ebe2516187bbc3e4307dfae152888d08
#
_cell.length_a   1.000
_cell.length_b   1.000
_cell.length_c   1.000
_cell.angle_alpha   90.00
_cell.angle_beta   90.00
_cell.angle_gamma   90.00
#
_symmetry.space_group_name_H-M   'P 1'
#
loop_
_entity.id
_entity.type
_entity.pdbx_description
1 polymer ?
#
loop_
_entity_poly.entity_id
_entity_poly.type
_entity_poly.pdbx_seq_one_letter_code
_entity_poly.pdbx_strand_id
1 'polypeptide(L)'
;LARALAERNYTDPTPVQLAVLKPETNRRDILVSAQTGSGKTVAYGLALAASLLDKTQKLAPTAAPLALIIAPTRELALQVERELCWLYHYVGARVISCVGGMDTRVERRKLAEGAHIVVGTPGRLRDHIERRGLDMAQLKAVVLDEADEMLDLGFREDLEFILGAAPEDRNTLLFSATMPRGIVTLAKRYQRDALRIEVAGDERGHADIEYRAIRITPKEVEHVVVNLLRLIAAQTAIVFCNTRESVRHLQATLVERGFSAVLLSGELSQHERNQSMQALRDGRARVCVATDVAARGIDLPSLGLVIHADLPHDAETLQHRSGRTGRAGRKGVSVLLVPPMRRRRAEQILRDAKVQASWNGPPTIDQIHKLDQERMLTDPILTDQPNEEDFRMAKLLLAERTPEQLGAALIRAYRSRLPALEEVTDPGDGSAHHAPNRQEKNTRKNQRMELPGQSVWFRLDIGRKKNADPKWLLPMLCRKGGVTRQDIGAIRIFDNETKVEIGEQVSRQFAINMRKPGGDNIRVQQLTTGSETEVGRVEKSDPTSIKSSKSDRRREKKTKLRAKE
;
A
#
# COMPACT_ATOMS: atom_id res chain seq x y z
N LEU A 1 8.21 -32.32 19.71
CA LEU A 1 7.45 -31.41 18.80
C LEU A 1 6.08 -32.01 18.46
N ALA A 2 5.98 -33.32 18.12
CA ALA A 2 4.71 -33.96 17.76
C ALA A 2 3.60 -33.74 18.82
N ARG A 3 3.94 -33.84 20.11
CA ARG A 3 2.99 -33.53 21.19
C ARG A 3 2.48 -32.09 21.16
N ALA A 4 3.37 -31.11 20.91
CA ALA A 4 2.98 -29.71 20.82
C ALA A 4 2.05 -29.44 19.62
N LEU A 5 2.28 -30.13 18.50
CA LEU A 5 1.41 -30.08 17.32
C LEU A 5 0.02 -30.65 17.60
N ALA A 6 -0.02 -31.82 18.25
CA ALA A 6 -1.28 -32.50 18.61
C ALA A 6 -2.16 -31.64 19.55
N GLU A 7 -1.58 -30.98 20.56
CA GLU A 7 -2.29 -30.07 21.46
C GLU A 7 -2.86 -28.83 20.78
N ARG A 8 -2.34 -28.46 19.60
CA ARG A 8 -2.83 -27.36 18.78
C ARG A 8 -3.72 -27.82 17.62
N ASN A 9 -4.13 -29.09 17.60
CA ASN A 9 -4.96 -29.70 16.55
C ASN A 9 -4.34 -29.59 15.14
N TYR A 10 -3.02 -29.67 15.04
CA TYR A 10 -2.35 -29.81 13.75
C TYR A 10 -2.44 -31.27 13.30
N THR A 11 -3.55 -31.63 12.63
CA THR A 11 -3.81 -32.99 12.15
C THR A 11 -3.15 -33.26 10.81
N ASP A 12 -3.20 -32.25 9.92
CA ASP A 12 -2.69 -32.40 8.55
C ASP A 12 -1.59 -31.37 8.26
N PRO A 13 -0.43 -31.83 7.82
CA PRO A 13 0.66 -30.94 7.47
C PRO A 13 0.36 -30.20 6.14
N THR A 14 0.69 -28.93 6.09
CA THR A 14 0.57 -28.15 4.86
C THR A 14 1.60 -28.60 3.80
N PRO A 15 1.38 -28.29 2.49
CA PRO A 15 2.32 -28.67 1.44
C PRO A 15 3.76 -28.18 1.70
N VAL A 16 3.95 -26.97 2.26
CA VAL A 16 5.28 -26.47 2.62
C VAL A 16 5.91 -27.26 3.76
N GLN A 17 5.11 -27.65 4.77
CA GLN A 17 5.59 -28.48 5.88
C GLN A 17 6.02 -29.86 5.41
N LEU A 18 5.23 -30.51 4.55
CA LEU A 18 5.60 -31.78 3.93
C LEU A 18 6.89 -31.67 3.11
N ALA A 19 7.04 -30.58 2.34
CA ALA A 19 8.19 -30.40 1.47
C ALA A 19 9.50 -30.24 2.25
N VAL A 20 9.50 -29.54 3.40
CA VAL A 20 10.71 -29.34 4.22
C VAL A 20 11.03 -30.52 5.14
N LEU A 21 10.12 -31.48 5.32
CA LEU A 21 10.33 -32.69 6.12
C LEU A 21 10.83 -33.89 5.31
N LYS A 22 11.02 -33.72 4.01
CA LYS A 22 11.60 -34.80 3.18
C LYS A 22 13.02 -35.16 3.64
N PRO A 23 13.43 -36.43 3.58
CA PRO A 23 14.79 -36.83 3.99
C PRO A 23 15.92 -36.04 3.30
N GLU A 24 15.69 -35.62 2.06
CA GLU A 24 16.64 -34.88 1.23
C GLU A 24 16.97 -33.48 1.77
N THR A 25 16.10 -32.91 2.60
CA THR A 25 16.27 -31.59 3.21
C THR A 25 17.04 -31.61 4.52
N ASN A 26 17.25 -32.81 5.09
CA ASN A 26 17.82 -32.97 6.42
C ASN A 26 19.25 -32.41 6.47
N ARG A 27 19.49 -31.44 7.34
CA ARG A 27 20.78 -30.74 7.51
C ARG A 27 21.37 -30.17 6.21
N ARG A 28 20.50 -29.75 5.27
CA ARG A 28 20.88 -29.06 4.04
C ARG A 28 20.39 -27.63 4.05
N ASP A 29 21.04 -26.81 3.26
CA ASP A 29 20.52 -25.49 2.93
C ASP A 29 19.29 -25.65 2.04
N ILE A 30 18.24 -24.90 2.31
CA ILE A 30 17.01 -24.93 1.53
C ILE A 30 16.58 -23.52 1.12
N LEU A 31 16.12 -23.40 -0.13
CA LEU A 31 15.53 -22.20 -0.69
C LEU A 31 14.06 -22.49 -1.00
N VAL A 32 13.16 -21.98 -0.18
CA VAL A 32 11.72 -22.28 -0.25
C VAL A 32 10.96 -21.10 -0.81
N SER A 33 10.26 -21.33 -1.93
CA SER A 33 9.25 -20.40 -2.46
C SER A 33 7.87 -20.83 -1.98
N ALA A 34 7.24 -20.04 -1.10
CA ALA A 34 5.94 -20.34 -0.56
C ALA A 34 5.20 -19.06 -0.12
N GLN A 35 3.90 -18.98 -0.43
CA GLN A 35 3.06 -17.82 -0.13
C GLN A 35 2.93 -17.54 1.37
N THR A 36 2.58 -16.30 1.72
CA THR A 36 2.26 -15.91 3.10
C THR A 36 1.02 -16.68 3.58
N GLY A 37 1.04 -17.17 4.82
CA GLY A 37 -0.06 -17.97 5.39
C GLY A 37 -0.04 -19.47 5.05
N SER A 38 0.97 -19.98 4.32
CA SER A 38 1.13 -21.40 4.00
C SER A 38 1.66 -22.27 5.17
N GLY A 39 1.87 -21.68 6.36
CA GLY A 39 2.41 -22.39 7.52
C GLY A 39 3.94 -22.48 7.55
N LYS A 40 4.64 -21.51 6.95
CA LYS A 40 6.11 -21.44 6.88
C LYS A 40 6.78 -21.50 8.26
N THR A 41 6.24 -20.78 9.26
CA THR A 41 6.83 -20.72 10.62
C THR A 41 6.97 -22.10 11.24
N VAL A 42 5.89 -22.88 11.19
CA VAL A 42 5.93 -24.27 11.67
C VAL A 42 6.85 -25.13 10.78
N ALA A 43 6.84 -24.90 9.46
CA ALA A 43 7.68 -25.65 8.52
C ALA A 43 9.17 -25.50 8.86
N TYR A 44 9.71 -24.25 8.95
CA TYR A 44 11.11 -24.11 9.32
C TYR A 44 11.37 -24.45 10.79
N GLY A 45 10.39 -24.26 11.68
CA GLY A 45 10.50 -24.75 13.05
C GLY A 45 10.70 -26.28 13.12
N LEU A 46 10.02 -27.03 12.28
CA LEU A 46 10.23 -28.50 12.17
C LEU A 46 11.57 -28.85 11.50
N ALA A 47 11.95 -28.11 10.43
CA ALA A 47 13.24 -28.34 9.76
C ALA A 47 14.43 -28.06 10.67
N LEU A 48 14.37 -27.02 11.51
CA LEU A 48 15.38 -26.70 12.52
C LEU A 48 15.59 -27.83 13.53
N ALA A 49 14.56 -28.59 13.85
CA ALA A 49 14.66 -29.70 14.83
C ALA A 49 15.74 -30.69 14.45
N ALA A 50 15.93 -30.99 13.18
CA ALA A 50 16.96 -31.89 12.68
C ALA A 50 18.39 -31.43 12.97
N SER A 51 18.61 -30.09 13.03
CA SER A 51 19.91 -29.49 13.34
C SER A 51 20.11 -29.24 14.84
N LEU A 52 19.03 -29.03 15.59
CA LEU A 52 19.07 -28.62 16.99
C LEU A 52 18.96 -29.79 17.96
N LEU A 53 18.15 -30.82 17.64
CA LEU A 53 17.85 -31.93 18.53
C LEU A 53 18.76 -33.13 18.25
N ASP A 54 19.39 -33.61 19.30
CA ASP A 54 20.12 -34.86 19.30
C ASP A 54 19.21 -36.02 19.72
N LYS A 55 19.79 -37.24 19.89
CA LYS A 55 19.05 -38.46 20.31
C LYS A 55 18.29 -38.30 21.63
N THR A 56 18.69 -37.37 22.49
CA THR A 56 18.07 -37.11 23.80
C THR A 56 16.72 -36.41 23.71
N GLN A 57 16.36 -35.85 22.56
CA GLN A 57 15.14 -35.05 22.31
C GLN A 57 14.90 -33.86 23.29
N LYS A 58 15.92 -33.48 24.04
CA LYS A 58 15.90 -32.30 24.94
C LYS A 58 17.12 -31.44 24.67
N LEU A 59 16.94 -30.15 24.82
CA LEU A 59 18.00 -29.15 24.70
C LEU A 59 18.63 -28.90 26.07
N ALA A 60 19.94 -29.05 26.16
CA ALA A 60 20.70 -28.68 27.34
C ALA A 60 20.88 -27.16 27.39
N PRO A 61 20.95 -26.52 28.58
CA PRO A 61 21.24 -25.11 28.71
C PRO A 61 22.45 -24.70 27.86
N THR A 62 22.35 -23.59 27.16
CA THR A 62 23.43 -23.09 26.31
C THR A 62 23.68 -21.62 26.60
N ALA A 63 24.94 -21.19 26.53
CA ALA A 63 25.33 -19.77 26.68
C ALA A 63 25.17 -18.98 25.38
N ALA A 64 25.27 -19.64 24.22
CA ALA A 64 25.15 -19.03 22.90
C ALA A 64 24.01 -19.70 22.10
N PRO A 65 23.34 -18.96 21.21
CA PRO A 65 22.23 -19.50 20.44
C PRO A 65 22.69 -20.54 19.43
N LEU A 66 21.83 -21.53 19.23
CA LEU A 66 22.00 -22.62 18.26
C LEU A 66 21.29 -22.30 16.93
N ALA A 67 20.25 -21.46 16.95
CA ALA A 67 19.56 -21.00 15.75
C ALA A 67 19.25 -19.51 15.82
N LEU A 68 19.33 -18.88 14.66
CA LEU A 68 18.95 -17.47 14.45
C LEU A 68 17.86 -17.40 13.39
N ILE A 69 16.76 -16.69 13.69
CA ILE A 69 15.70 -16.42 12.73
C ILE A 69 15.63 -14.91 12.49
N ILE A 70 15.69 -14.52 11.23
CA ILE A 70 15.67 -13.12 10.80
C ILE A 70 14.33 -12.87 10.12
N ALA A 71 13.58 -11.87 10.60
CA ALA A 71 12.27 -11.47 10.10
C ALA A 71 12.25 -9.98 9.77
N PRO A 72 11.54 -9.53 8.70
CA PRO A 72 11.55 -8.14 8.23
C PRO A 72 10.97 -7.14 9.22
N THR A 73 10.01 -7.55 10.03
CA THR A 73 9.28 -6.66 10.94
C THR A 73 9.27 -7.19 12.37
N ARG A 74 9.08 -6.25 13.31
CA ARG A 74 8.99 -6.56 14.75
C ARG A 74 7.81 -7.48 15.06
N GLU A 75 6.68 -7.20 14.41
CA GLU A 75 5.43 -7.94 14.60
C GLU A 75 5.59 -9.40 14.17
N LEU A 76 6.21 -9.62 13.00
CA LEU A 76 6.50 -10.97 12.52
C LEU A 76 7.51 -11.67 13.42
N ALA A 77 8.57 -11.00 13.85
CA ALA A 77 9.55 -11.58 14.77
C ALA A 77 8.92 -12.00 16.09
N LEU A 78 8.05 -11.17 16.68
CA LEU A 78 7.32 -11.50 17.90
C LEU A 78 6.26 -12.60 17.69
N GLN A 79 5.67 -12.70 16.50
CA GLN A 79 4.79 -13.80 16.15
C GLN A 79 5.57 -15.11 16.05
N VAL A 80 6.70 -15.10 15.34
CA VAL A 80 7.61 -16.24 15.19
C VAL A 80 8.11 -16.71 16.57
N GLU A 81 8.53 -15.79 17.45
CA GLU A 81 8.92 -16.14 18.83
C GLU A 81 7.81 -16.91 19.53
N ARG A 82 6.58 -16.42 19.52
CA ARG A 82 5.44 -17.08 20.15
C ARG A 82 5.16 -18.46 19.56
N GLU A 83 5.24 -18.58 18.23
CA GLU A 83 5.03 -19.86 17.55
C GLU A 83 6.12 -20.87 17.90
N LEU A 84 7.37 -20.48 17.95
CA LEU A 84 8.47 -21.37 18.33
C LEU A 84 8.48 -21.68 19.83
N CYS A 85 8.06 -20.77 20.70
CA CYS A 85 7.92 -21.02 22.13
C CYS A 85 6.99 -22.22 22.40
N TRP A 86 5.79 -22.28 21.79
CA TRP A 86 4.90 -23.41 22.01
C TRP A 86 5.37 -24.67 21.30
N LEU A 87 5.90 -24.53 20.05
CA LEU A 87 6.36 -25.68 19.28
C LEU A 87 7.50 -26.43 19.98
N TYR A 88 8.43 -25.68 20.57
CA TYR A 88 9.61 -26.23 21.25
C TYR A 88 9.46 -26.37 22.77
N HIS A 89 8.26 -26.15 23.30
CA HIS A 89 8.00 -26.19 24.74
C HIS A 89 8.48 -27.49 25.41
N TYR A 90 8.12 -28.63 24.84
CA TYR A 90 8.42 -29.94 25.43
C TYR A 90 9.88 -30.37 25.32
N VAL A 91 10.66 -29.73 24.45
CA VAL A 91 12.10 -29.98 24.32
C VAL A 91 12.94 -29.04 25.19
N GLY A 92 12.28 -28.09 25.89
CA GLY A 92 12.93 -27.18 26.81
C GLY A 92 13.70 -26.05 26.13
N ALA A 93 13.34 -25.68 24.89
CA ALA A 93 14.01 -24.58 24.22
C ALA A 93 13.66 -23.22 24.85
N ARG A 94 14.67 -22.40 25.04
CA ARG A 94 14.51 -21.00 25.37
C ARG A 94 14.57 -20.17 24.09
N VAL A 95 13.45 -19.57 23.70
CA VAL A 95 13.32 -18.68 22.53
C VAL A 95 13.23 -17.25 23.02
N ILE A 96 13.98 -16.34 22.42
CA ILE A 96 13.96 -14.91 22.75
C ILE A 96 13.88 -14.08 21.49
N SER A 97 13.29 -12.87 21.60
CA SER A 97 13.24 -11.93 20.51
C SER A 97 14.17 -10.73 20.74
N CYS A 98 14.79 -10.25 19.64
CA CYS A 98 15.61 -9.04 19.56
C CYS A 98 15.05 -8.14 18.47
N VAL A 99 14.22 -7.14 18.85
CA VAL A 99 13.50 -6.30 17.90
C VAL A 99 13.66 -4.81 18.20
N GLY A 100 13.76 -4.00 17.17
CA GLY A 100 13.89 -2.56 17.34
C GLY A 100 12.74 -1.97 18.17
N GLY A 101 12.97 -0.86 18.90
CA GLY A 101 11.96 -0.21 19.75
C GLY A 101 11.69 -0.87 21.10
N MET A 102 12.31 -2.01 21.40
CA MET A 102 12.34 -2.62 22.73
C MET A 102 13.60 -2.19 23.48
N ASP A 103 13.58 -2.33 24.81
CA ASP A 103 14.74 -1.97 25.64
C ASP A 103 15.92 -2.94 25.39
N THR A 104 17.00 -2.41 24.83
CA THR A 104 18.23 -3.13 24.50
C THR A 104 18.90 -3.76 25.73
N ARG A 105 18.73 -3.14 26.91
CA ARG A 105 19.31 -3.66 28.17
C ARG A 105 18.61 -4.93 28.60
N VAL A 106 17.31 -4.99 28.45
CA VAL A 106 16.51 -6.19 28.76
C VAL A 106 16.87 -7.32 27.79
N GLU A 107 16.98 -7.01 26.49
CA GLU A 107 17.39 -8.01 25.50
C GLU A 107 18.79 -8.56 25.79
N ARG A 108 19.78 -7.69 26.09
CA ARG A 108 21.14 -8.14 26.46
C ARG A 108 21.15 -9.03 27.70
N ARG A 109 20.36 -8.71 28.72
CA ARG A 109 20.24 -9.57 29.89
C ARG A 109 19.71 -10.94 29.53
N LYS A 110 18.63 -10.99 28.73
CA LYS A 110 18.06 -12.26 28.26
C LYS A 110 19.05 -13.08 27.43
N LEU A 111 19.84 -12.41 26.57
CA LEU A 111 20.90 -13.07 25.79
C LEU A 111 22.00 -13.63 26.70
N ALA A 112 22.45 -12.87 27.71
CA ALA A 112 23.46 -13.31 28.67
C ALA A 112 23.01 -14.47 29.55
N GLU A 113 21.71 -14.59 29.82
CA GLU A 113 21.11 -15.73 30.52
C GLU A 113 21.05 -17.00 29.64
N GLY A 114 21.43 -16.89 28.35
CA GLY A 114 21.44 -17.95 27.36
C GLY A 114 20.09 -18.12 26.63
N ALA A 115 20.15 -18.48 25.37
CA ALA A 115 18.99 -18.78 24.52
C ALA A 115 19.35 -19.86 23.49
N HIS A 116 18.40 -20.74 23.16
CA HIS A 116 18.61 -21.74 22.12
C HIS A 116 18.28 -21.18 20.74
N ILE A 117 17.23 -20.36 20.67
CA ILE A 117 16.75 -19.75 19.45
C ILE A 117 16.59 -18.24 19.67
N VAL A 118 17.20 -17.45 18.80
CA VAL A 118 17.05 -16.00 18.77
C VAL A 118 16.26 -15.62 17.51
N VAL A 119 15.21 -14.84 17.68
CA VAL A 119 14.40 -14.28 16.59
C VAL A 119 14.60 -12.78 16.56
N GLY A 120 14.87 -12.16 15.42
CA GLY A 120 15.04 -10.71 15.42
C GLY A 120 14.87 -10.03 14.08
N THR A 121 14.89 -8.70 14.14
CA THR A 121 14.90 -7.84 12.93
C THR A 121 16.34 -7.52 12.54
N PRO A 122 16.67 -7.38 11.23
CA PRO A 122 18.04 -7.26 10.75
C PRO A 122 18.86 -6.19 11.49
N GLY A 123 18.42 -4.94 11.54
CA GLY A 123 19.17 -3.87 12.17
C GLY A 123 19.40 -4.05 13.68
N ARG A 124 18.43 -4.70 14.41
CA ARG A 124 18.60 -4.96 15.85
C ARG A 124 19.58 -6.13 16.11
N LEU A 125 19.53 -7.15 15.28
CA LEU A 125 20.49 -8.26 15.35
C LEU A 125 21.91 -7.77 15.07
N ARG A 126 22.08 -6.94 14.03
CA ARG A 126 23.35 -6.29 13.72
C ARG A 126 23.88 -5.47 14.91
N ASP A 127 23.08 -4.63 15.55
CA ASP A 127 23.46 -3.84 16.73
C ASP A 127 23.95 -4.74 17.89
N HIS A 128 23.27 -5.86 18.15
CA HIS A 128 23.70 -6.83 19.17
C HIS A 128 25.01 -7.54 18.80
N ILE A 129 25.23 -7.90 17.54
CA ILE A 129 26.46 -8.53 17.06
C ILE A 129 27.64 -7.55 17.16
N GLU A 130 27.49 -6.32 16.63
CA GLU A 130 28.50 -5.27 16.68
C GLU A 130 28.92 -4.93 18.12
N ARG A 131 27.97 -4.94 19.05
CA ARG A 131 28.21 -4.68 20.49
C ARG A 131 28.60 -5.94 21.27
N ARG A 132 28.86 -7.05 20.60
CA ARG A 132 29.20 -8.35 21.21
C ARG A 132 28.18 -8.82 22.27
N GLY A 133 26.91 -8.44 22.11
CA GLY A 133 25.81 -8.89 22.96
C GLY A 133 25.16 -10.19 22.47
N LEU A 134 25.39 -10.57 21.22
CA LEU A 134 24.93 -11.81 20.60
C LEU A 134 26.15 -12.58 20.07
N ASP A 135 26.44 -13.69 20.72
CA ASP A 135 27.52 -14.60 20.28
C ASP A 135 26.96 -15.55 19.20
N MET A 136 27.60 -15.56 18.03
CA MET A 136 27.19 -16.35 16.86
C MET A 136 27.96 -17.67 16.73
N ALA A 137 28.97 -17.92 17.57
CA ALA A 137 29.94 -19.01 17.38
C ALA A 137 29.34 -20.42 17.39
N GLN A 138 28.21 -20.65 18.08
CA GLN A 138 27.55 -21.95 18.19
C GLN A 138 26.34 -22.13 17.28
N LEU A 139 26.11 -21.19 16.33
CA LEU A 139 24.96 -21.30 15.42
C LEU A 139 25.08 -22.51 14.50
N LYS A 140 24.11 -23.41 14.61
CA LYS A 140 23.92 -24.55 13.72
C LYS A 140 23.01 -24.23 12.53
N ALA A 141 22.12 -23.23 12.67
CA ALA A 141 21.20 -22.85 11.62
C ALA A 141 20.83 -21.37 11.63
N VAL A 142 20.60 -20.81 10.44
CA VAL A 142 20.06 -19.47 10.23
C VAL A 142 18.84 -19.58 9.30
N VAL A 143 17.74 -18.93 9.69
CA VAL A 143 16.51 -18.82 8.88
C VAL A 143 16.29 -17.37 8.48
N LEU A 144 16.03 -17.16 7.20
CA LEU A 144 15.51 -15.88 6.69
C LEU A 144 14.04 -16.09 6.35
N ASP A 145 13.14 -15.42 7.06
CA ASP A 145 11.71 -15.47 6.79
C ASP A 145 11.27 -14.18 6.08
N GLU A 146 10.45 -14.29 5.04
CA GLU A 146 10.06 -13.20 4.14
C GLU A 146 11.29 -12.42 3.63
N ALA A 147 12.25 -13.14 3.05
CA ALA A 147 13.53 -12.56 2.63
C ALA A 147 13.40 -11.49 1.54
N ASP A 148 12.44 -11.64 0.62
CA ASP A 148 12.05 -10.64 -0.38
C ASP A 148 11.66 -9.31 0.29
N GLU A 149 10.81 -9.37 1.30
CA GLU A 149 10.40 -8.23 2.09
C GLU A 149 11.58 -7.51 2.77
N MET A 150 12.56 -8.27 3.27
CA MET A 150 13.76 -7.68 3.89
C MET A 150 14.59 -6.90 2.87
N LEU A 151 14.71 -7.40 1.64
CA LEU A 151 15.42 -6.68 0.57
C LEU A 151 14.67 -5.42 0.12
N ASP A 152 13.35 -5.48 0.03
CA ASP A 152 12.51 -4.33 -0.31
C ASP A 152 12.57 -3.22 0.73
N LEU A 153 12.71 -3.59 2.01
CA LEU A 153 12.90 -2.66 3.12
C LEU A 153 14.32 -2.10 3.21
N GLY A 154 15.25 -2.54 2.33
CA GLY A 154 16.62 -2.03 2.26
C GLY A 154 17.60 -2.70 3.24
N PHE A 155 17.23 -3.81 3.88
CA PHE A 155 18.08 -4.51 4.86
C PHE A 155 19.18 -5.38 4.24
N ARG A 156 19.52 -5.19 2.96
CA ARG A 156 20.56 -5.99 2.29
C ARG A 156 21.88 -5.99 3.05
N GLU A 157 22.40 -4.83 3.42
CA GLU A 157 23.69 -4.69 4.11
C GLU A 157 23.67 -5.35 5.49
N ASP A 158 22.57 -5.20 6.23
CA ASP A 158 22.41 -5.83 7.53
C ASP A 158 22.38 -7.37 7.42
N LEU A 159 21.68 -7.91 6.41
CA LEU A 159 21.64 -9.33 6.14
C LEU A 159 23.01 -9.87 5.75
N GLU A 160 23.73 -9.19 4.85
CA GLU A 160 25.08 -9.58 4.43
C GLU A 160 26.04 -9.56 5.62
N PHE A 161 25.93 -8.58 6.50
CA PHE A 161 26.72 -8.52 7.73
C PHE A 161 26.43 -9.68 8.68
N ILE A 162 25.16 -9.94 8.98
CA ILE A 162 24.75 -11.02 9.90
C ILE A 162 25.16 -12.40 9.36
N LEU A 163 24.89 -12.64 8.06
CA LEU A 163 25.25 -13.90 7.42
C LEU A 163 26.77 -14.12 7.33
N GLY A 164 27.53 -13.04 7.14
CA GLY A 164 28.99 -13.08 7.13
C GLY A 164 29.60 -13.31 8.51
N ALA A 165 28.92 -12.92 9.60
CA ALA A 165 29.36 -13.13 10.97
C ALA A 165 29.03 -14.54 11.52
N ALA A 166 28.13 -15.26 10.87
CA ALA A 166 27.72 -16.61 11.29
C ALA A 166 28.70 -17.69 10.80
N PRO A 167 28.88 -18.82 11.54
CA PRO A 167 29.76 -19.92 11.14
C PRO A 167 29.48 -20.44 9.73
N GLU A 168 30.50 -20.87 9.02
CA GLU A 168 30.35 -21.36 7.63
C GLU A 168 29.64 -22.72 7.55
N ASP A 169 29.80 -23.58 8.56
CA ASP A 169 29.24 -24.95 8.60
C ASP A 169 27.76 -25.01 9.02
N ARG A 170 27.13 -23.84 9.25
CA ARG A 170 25.70 -23.75 9.54
C ARG A 170 24.82 -24.20 8.38
N ASN A 171 23.56 -24.53 8.66
CA ASN A 171 22.50 -24.63 7.68
C ASN A 171 21.82 -23.28 7.48
N THR A 172 21.58 -22.90 6.24
CA THR A 172 20.87 -21.65 5.90
C THR A 172 19.54 -21.97 5.21
N LEU A 173 18.42 -21.62 5.87
CA LEU A 173 17.08 -21.85 5.38
C LEU A 173 16.49 -20.50 4.93
N LEU A 174 16.19 -20.35 3.65
CA LEU A 174 15.65 -19.11 3.10
C LEU A 174 14.21 -19.34 2.65
N PHE A 175 13.29 -18.59 3.23
CA PHE A 175 11.86 -18.59 2.91
C PHE A 175 11.48 -17.25 2.31
N SER A 176 10.85 -17.29 1.14
CA SER A 176 10.43 -16.08 0.41
C SER A 176 9.12 -16.36 -0.32
N ALA A 177 8.26 -15.36 -0.47
CA ALA A 177 7.07 -15.48 -1.29
C ALA A 177 7.44 -15.39 -2.78
N THR A 178 8.44 -14.59 -3.10
CA THR A 178 8.91 -14.33 -4.46
C THR A 178 10.41 -14.58 -4.58
N MET A 179 10.89 -14.77 -5.82
CA MET A 179 12.30 -15.05 -6.12
C MET A 179 12.92 -13.97 -7.03
N PRO A 180 12.95 -12.69 -6.60
CA PRO A 180 13.63 -11.65 -7.36
C PRO A 180 15.14 -11.93 -7.45
N ARG A 181 15.81 -11.30 -8.42
CA ARG A 181 17.26 -11.48 -8.64
C ARG A 181 18.11 -11.25 -7.37
N GLY A 182 17.66 -10.35 -6.49
CA GLY A 182 18.34 -10.07 -5.22
C GLY A 182 18.36 -11.29 -4.28
N ILE A 183 17.24 -12.01 -4.17
CA ILE A 183 17.13 -13.24 -3.37
C ILE A 183 18.01 -14.36 -3.94
N VAL A 184 17.95 -14.54 -5.26
CA VAL A 184 18.81 -15.56 -5.92
C VAL A 184 20.29 -15.26 -5.72
N THR A 185 20.69 -13.98 -5.73
CA THR A 185 22.08 -13.57 -5.48
C THR A 185 22.48 -13.82 -4.03
N LEU A 186 21.61 -13.50 -3.07
CA LEU A 186 21.83 -13.73 -1.64
C LEU A 186 21.96 -15.24 -1.37
N ALA A 187 21.06 -16.04 -1.91
CA ALA A 187 21.10 -17.50 -1.80
C ALA A 187 22.42 -18.08 -2.35
N LYS A 188 22.83 -17.70 -3.56
CA LYS A 188 24.10 -18.15 -4.17
C LYS A 188 25.34 -17.80 -3.33
N ARG A 189 25.30 -16.69 -2.59
CA ARG A 189 26.45 -16.21 -1.81
C ARG A 189 26.54 -16.88 -0.44
N TYR A 190 25.41 -17.15 0.20
CA TYR A 190 25.37 -17.57 1.61
C TYR A 190 24.78 -18.96 1.86
N GLN A 191 24.32 -19.65 0.81
CA GLN A 191 23.87 -21.02 0.87
C GLN A 191 24.84 -21.95 0.11
N ARG A 192 24.98 -23.19 0.60
CA ARG A 192 25.83 -24.23 0.02
C ARG A 192 24.94 -25.33 -0.53
N ASP A 193 25.01 -25.60 -1.83
CA ASP A 193 24.24 -26.62 -2.54
C ASP A 193 22.78 -26.70 -2.07
N ALA A 194 22.12 -25.52 -2.06
CA ALA A 194 20.77 -25.37 -1.53
C ALA A 194 19.75 -26.16 -2.36
N LEU A 195 18.94 -26.95 -1.69
CA LEU A 195 17.79 -27.59 -2.31
C LEU A 195 16.69 -26.53 -2.54
N ARG A 196 16.33 -26.32 -3.81
CA ARG A 196 15.24 -25.42 -4.16
C ARG A 196 13.90 -26.15 -4.06
N ILE A 197 13.01 -25.62 -3.25
CA ILE A 197 11.66 -26.12 -3.02
C ILE A 197 10.68 -25.06 -3.51
N GLU A 198 9.98 -25.36 -4.57
CA GLU A 198 8.86 -24.55 -5.04
C GLU A 198 7.57 -25.25 -4.59
N VAL A 199 6.94 -24.68 -3.60
CA VAL A 199 5.59 -25.11 -3.23
C VAL A 199 4.65 -24.29 -4.12
N ALA A 200 4.12 -24.94 -5.16
CA ALA A 200 3.10 -24.33 -5.97
C ALA A 200 2.00 -23.85 -5.01
N GLY A 201 1.82 -22.54 -4.93
CA GLY A 201 0.60 -22.00 -4.36
C GLY A 201 -0.54 -22.67 -5.13
N ASP A 202 -1.61 -23.01 -4.44
CA ASP A 202 -2.80 -23.53 -5.10
C ASP A 202 -3.01 -22.67 -6.36
N GLU A 203 -3.08 -23.27 -7.57
CA GLU A 203 -3.21 -22.53 -8.84
C GLU A 203 -4.39 -21.55 -8.82
N ARG A 204 -5.28 -21.73 -7.85
CA ARG A 204 -6.40 -20.85 -7.52
C ARG A 204 -6.01 -19.61 -6.70
N GLY A 205 -4.73 -19.31 -6.52
CA GLY A 205 -4.13 -18.21 -5.77
C GLY A 205 -5.15 -17.34 -5.04
N HIS A 206 -5.26 -17.44 -3.73
CA HIS A 206 -6.27 -16.75 -2.95
C HIS A 206 -7.73 -17.14 -3.27
N ALA A 207 -8.00 -18.44 -3.45
CA ALA A 207 -9.36 -18.96 -3.75
C ALA A 207 -10.43 -18.46 -2.76
N ASP A 208 -10.02 -18.10 -1.55
CA ASP A 208 -10.89 -17.56 -0.53
C ASP A 208 -11.02 -16.02 -0.58
N ILE A 209 -10.41 -15.33 -1.56
CA ILE A 209 -10.48 -13.88 -1.69
C ILE A 209 -11.27 -13.50 -2.94
N GLU A 210 -12.38 -12.79 -2.74
CA GLU A 210 -13.12 -12.13 -3.81
C GLU A 210 -12.48 -10.79 -4.15
N TYR A 211 -12.06 -10.62 -5.42
CA TYR A 211 -11.49 -9.37 -5.89
C TYR A 211 -12.53 -8.52 -6.61
N ARG A 212 -12.60 -7.25 -6.18
CA ARG A 212 -13.47 -6.23 -6.81
C ARG A 212 -12.66 -5.03 -7.24
N ALA A 213 -12.89 -4.51 -8.43
CA ALA A 213 -12.33 -3.25 -8.91
C ALA A 213 -13.45 -2.22 -9.04
N ILE A 214 -13.39 -1.17 -8.26
CA ILE A 214 -14.39 -0.12 -8.21
C ILE A 214 -13.87 1.10 -8.96
N ARG A 215 -14.61 1.52 -9.99
CA ARG A 215 -14.33 2.77 -10.71
C ARG A 215 -14.65 3.94 -9.80
N ILE A 216 -13.75 4.91 -9.71
CA ILE A 216 -13.93 6.05 -8.84
C ILE A 216 -13.52 7.35 -9.52
N THR A 217 -14.13 8.46 -9.11
CA THR A 217 -13.62 9.79 -9.36
C THR A 217 -12.44 10.07 -8.41
N PRO A 218 -11.28 10.60 -8.89
CA PRO A 218 -10.08 10.77 -8.05
C PRO A 218 -10.29 11.62 -6.79
N LYS A 219 -11.29 12.49 -6.78
CA LYS A 219 -11.62 13.36 -5.64
C LYS A 219 -12.54 12.71 -4.61
N GLU A 220 -13.13 11.56 -4.93
CA GLU A 220 -14.17 10.88 -4.13
C GLU A 220 -13.67 9.59 -3.47
N VAL A 221 -12.34 9.39 -3.40
CA VAL A 221 -11.74 8.20 -2.79
C VAL A 221 -12.28 7.95 -1.38
N GLU A 222 -12.32 8.97 -0.55
CA GLU A 222 -12.76 8.90 0.85
C GLU A 222 -14.25 8.57 0.95
N HIS A 223 -15.08 9.21 0.13
CA HIS A 223 -16.51 8.96 0.06
C HIS A 223 -16.79 7.50 -0.31
N VAL A 224 -16.07 6.99 -1.33
CA VAL A 224 -16.22 5.59 -1.74
C VAL A 224 -15.75 4.62 -0.65
N VAL A 225 -14.67 4.94 0.08
CA VAL A 225 -14.22 4.13 1.23
C VAL A 225 -15.30 4.07 2.31
N VAL A 226 -15.91 5.21 2.67
CA VAL A 226 -17.02 5.28 3.61
C VAL A 226 -18.18 4.39 3.17
N ASN A 227 -18.62 4.53 1.92
CA ASN A 227 -19.74 3.75 1.38
C ASN A 227 -19.42 2.25 1.31
N LEU A 228 -18.19 1.85 0.96
CA LEU A 228 -17.76 0.45 0.95
C LEU A 228 -17.73 -0.16 2.35
N LEU A 229 -17.23 0.55 3.35
CA LEU A 229 -17.23 0.11 4.74
C LEU A 229 -18.65 -0.10 5.27
N ARG A 230 -19.61 0.73 4.85
CA ARG A 230 -21.04 0.59 5.15
C ARG A 230 -21.67 -0.58 4.37
N LEU A 231 -21.39 -0.67 3.07
CA LEU A 231 -21.96 -1.71 2.20
C LEU A 231 -21.55 -3.12 2.67
N ILE A 232 -20.26 -3.36 2.88
CA ILE A 232 -19.73 -4.69 3.20
C ILE A 232 -19.89 -5.01 4.69
N ALA A 233 -19.81 -4.00 5.55
CA ALA A 233 -19.98 -4.10 7.01
C ALA A 233 -19.14 -5.23 7.65
N ALA A 234 -17.92 -5.45 7.16
CA ALA A 234 -17.01 -6.44 7.70
C ALA A 234 -16.72 -6.18 9.18
N GLN A 235 -16.50 -7.23 9.96
CA GLN A 235 -16.16 -7.13 11.39
C GLN A 235 -14.87 -6.31 11.57
N THR A 236 -13.86 -6.56 10.74
CA THR A 236 -12.61 -5.80 10.70
C THR A 236 -12.23 -5.53 9.25
N ALA A 237 -11.81 -4.32 8.95
CA ALA A 237 -11.36 -3.88 7.63
C ALA A 237 -9.97 -3.22 7.71
N ILE A 238 -9.16 -3.39 6.66
CA ILE A 238 -7.93 -2.62 6.48
C ILE A 238 -8.01 -1.81 5.19
N VAL A 239 -7.58 -0.55 5.26
CA VAL A 239 -7.53 0.36 4.11
C VAL A 239 -6.08 0.77 3.86
N PHE A 240 -5.57 0.44 2.69
CA PHE A 240 -4.19 0.72 2.29
C PHE A 240 -4.07 2.04 1.56
N CYS A 241 -3.15 2.89 2.03
CA CYS A 241 -2.70 4.12 1.38
C CYS A 241 -1.19 4.08 1.13
N ASN A 242 -0.73 4.76 0.08
CA ASN A 242 0.69 4.76 -0.29
C ASN A 242 1.54 5.71 0.56
N THR A 243 0.95 6.75 1.16
CA THR A 243 1.69 7.75 1.94
C THR A 243 1.18 7.85 3.38
N ARG A 244 2.07 8.27 4.29
CA ARG A 244 1.74 8.53 5.69
C ARG A 244 0.71 9.64 5.85
N GLU A 245 0.79 10.66 5.00
CA GLU A 245 -0.15 11.78 4.98
C GLU A 245 -1.56 11.32 4.60
N SER A 246 -1.69 10.52 3.53
CA SER A 246 -2.98 9.93 3.13
C SER A 246 -3.57 9.03 4.22
N VAL A 247 -2.73 8.27 4.95
CA VAL A 247 -3.17 7.44 6.09
C VAL A 247 -3.77 8.31 7.20
N ARG A 248 -3.08 9.38 7.61
CA ARG A 248 -3.58 10.29 8.66
C ARG A 248 -4.87 10.98 8.24
N HIS A 249 -4.90 11.51 7.01
CA HIS A 249 -6.05 12.22 6.48
C HIS A 249 -7.27 11.31 6.42
N LEU A 250 -7.14 10.15 5.78
CA LEU A 250 -8.25 9.20 5.66
C LEU A 250 -8.72 8.68 7.04
N GLN A 251 -7.80 8.40 7.97
CA GLN A 251 -8.18 7.97 9.31
C GLN A 251 -8.97 9.06 10.05
N ALA A 252 -8.52 10.32 10.00
CA ALA A 252 -9.22 11.45 10.60
C ALA A 252 -10.63 11.63 9.99
N THR A 253 -10.73 11.57 8.67
CA THR A 253 -12.00 11.60 7.93
C THR A 253 -12.95 10.49 8.37
N LEU A 254 -12.46 9.25 8.53
CA LEU A 254 -13.29 8.13 8.98
C LEU A 254 -13.78 8.30 10.41
N VAL A 255 -12.91 8.79 11.32
CA VAL A 255 -13.30 9.06 12.72
C VAL A 255 -14.35 10.17 12.81
N GLU A 256 -14.17 11.25 12.03
CA GLU A 256 -15.15 12.35 11.95
C GLU A 256 -16.53 11.85 11.50
N ARG A 257 -16.57 10.88 10.61
CA ARG A 257 -17.80 10.24 10.11
C ARG A 257 -18.35 9.14 11.02
N GLY A 258 -17.77 8.92 12.19
CA GLY A 258 -18.26 7.99 13.19
C GLY A 258 -17.75 6.56 13.08
N PHE A 259 -16.71 6.29 12.28
CA PHE A 259 -16.07 4.98 12.30
C PHE A 259 -15.05 4.87 13.42
N SER A 260 -15.03 3.74 14.12
CA SER A 260 -13.94 3.41 15.04
C SER A 260 -12.68 3.00 14.24
N ALA A 261 -11.88 4.00 13.85
CA ALA A 261 -10.73 3.81 12.98
C ALA A 261 -9.41 4.11 13.69
N VAL A 262 -8.42 3.22 13.53
CA VAL A 262 -7.03 3.41 13.96
C VAL A 262 -6.12 3.51 12.75
N LEU A 263 -4.96 4.13 12.93
CA LEU A 263 -3.94 4.21 11.89
C LEU A 263 -2.72 3.35 12.23
N LEU A 264 -2.04 2.86 11.18
CA LEU A 264 -0.74 2.21 11.30
C LEU A 264 0.21 2.81 10.23
N SER A 265 1.21 3.55 10.71
CA SER A 265 2.24 4.14 9.86
C SER A 265 3.62 4.01 10.53
N GLY A 266 4.68 4.19 9.77
CA GLY A 266 6.05 4.11 10.29
C GLY A 266 6.44 5.23 11.28
N GLU A 267 5.57 6.21 11.52
CA GLU A 267 5.80 7.31 12.46
C GLU A 267 5.33 6.99 13.87
N LEU A 268 4.46 5.99 14.03
CA LEU A 268 3.98 5.57 15.34
C LEU A 268 5.12 5.00 16.18
N SER A 269 5.17 5.41 17.44
CA SER A 269 5.95 4.70 18.44
C SER A 269 5.47 3.25 18.57
N GLN A 270 6.31 2.37 19.08
CA GLN A 270 5.92 0.97 19.29
C GLN A 270 4.75 0.84 20.28
N HIS A 271 4.65 1.73 21.24
CA HIS A 271 3.54 1.76 22.19
C HIS A 271 2.21 2.08 21.50
N GLU A 272 2.15 3.15 20.72
CA GLU A 272 0.95 3.54 19.95
C GLU A 272 0.54 2.46 18.96
N ARG A 273 1.53 1.83 18.30
CA ARG A 273 1.28 0.71 17.39
C ARG A 273 0.66 -0.48 18.11
N ASN A 274 1.19 -0.84 19.28
CA ASN A 274 0.63 -1.92 20.10
C ASN A 274 -0.79 -1.60 20.57
N GLN A 275 -1.07 -0.34 20.96
CA GLN A 275 -2.41 0.11 21.33
C GLN A 275 -3.39 0.00 20.17
N SER A 276 -3.00 0.44 18.95
CA SER A 276 -3.81 0.33 17.74
C SER A 276 -4.13 -1.13 17.42
N MET A 277 -3.12 -2.01 17.46
CA MET A 277 -3.30 -3.45 17.22
C MET A 277 -4.20 -4.10 18.28
N GLN A 278 -4.05 -3.71 19.54
CA GLN A 278 -4.91 -4.23 20.62
C GLN A 278 -6.35 -3.76 20.45
N ALA A 279 -6.58 -2.49 20.08
CA ALA A 279 -7.91 -1.96 19.81
C ALA A 279 -8.63 -2.73 18.67
N LEU A 280 -7.89 -3.14 17.63
CA LEU A 280 -8.44 -3.98 16.55
C LEU A 280 -8.78 -5.41 17.02
N ARG A 281 -7.91 -6.02 17.83
CA ARG A 281 -8.15 -7.38 18.39
C ARG A 281 -9.32 -7.44 19.34
N ASP A 282 -9.48 -6.40 20.14
CA ASP A 282 -10.57 -6.28 21.13
C ASP A 282 -11.90 -5.84 20.48
N GLY A 283 -11.90 -5.53 19.17
CA GLY A 283 -13.09 -5.02 18.47
C GLY A 283 -13.45 -3.58 18.82
N ARG A 284 -12.62 -2.86 19.59
CA ARG A 284 -12.81 -1.43 19.89
C ARG A 284 -12.60 -0.56 18.67
N ALA A 285 -11.74 -0.98 17.74
CA ALA A 285 -11.60 -0.41 16.43
C ALA A 285 -11.98 -1.46 15.37
N ARG A 286 -12.73 -1.02 14.35
CA ARG A 286 -13.18 -1.86 13.23
C ARG A 286 -12.40 -1.60 11.95
N VAL A 287 -11.80 -0.43 11.80
CA VAL A 287 -11.08 -0.02 10.59
C VAL A 287 -9.63 0.31 10.94
N CYS A 288 -8.70 -0.26 10.17
CA CYS A 288 -7.29 0.08 10.21
C CYS A 288 -6.92 0.80 8.91
N VAL A 289 -6.39 2.01 8.98
CA VAL A 289 -5.81 2.69 7.82
C VAL A 289 -4.29 2.57 7.90
N ALA A 290 -3.65 2.03 6.87
CA ALA A 290 -2.23 1.67 6.97
C ALA A 290 -1.45 1.93 5.68
N THR A 291 -0.12 2.13 5.84
CA THR A 291 0.84 1.97 4.74
C THR A 291 1.30 0.52 4.63
N ASP A 292 1.83 0.12 3.46
CA ASP A 292 2.35 -1.24 3.23
C ASP A 292 3.35 -1.65 4.31
N VAL A 293 4.38 -0.82 4.53
CA VAL A 293 5.44 -1.09 5.51
C VAL A 293 4.88 -1.31 6.92
N ALA A 294 3.88 -0.52 7.30
CA ALA A 294 3.29 -0.60 8.63
C ALA A 294 2.32 -1.78 8.79
N ALA A 295 1.72 -2.25 7.71
CA ALA A 295 0.80 -3.38 7.72
C ALA A 295 1.49 -4.75 7.54
N ARG A 296 2.79 -4.76 7.24
CA ARG A 296 3.58 -6.01 7.13
C ARG A 296 3.65 -6.73 8.47
N GLY A 297 3.56 -8.05 8.44
CA GLY A 297 3.59 -8.87 9.64
C GLY A 297 2.39 -8.77 10.57
N ILE A 298 1.34 -8.01 10.18
CA ILE A 298 0.11 -7.90 10.97
C ILE A 298 -0.70 -9.17 10.80
N ASP A 299 -1.02 -9.78 11.92
CA ASP A 299 -1.99 -10.85 12.02
C ASP A 299 -3.22 -10.32 12.78
N LEU A 300 -4.31 -10.11 12.02
CA LEU A 300 -5.61 -9.70 12.55
C LEU A 300 -6.59 -10.83 12.34
N PRO A 301 -7.07 -11.46 13.41
CA PRO A 301 -8.15 -12.42 13.30
C PRO A 301 -9.41 -11.72 12.75
N SER A 302 -10.15 -12.41 11.88
CA SER A 302 -11.43 -11.92 11.34
C SER A 302 -11.36 -10.72 10.39
N LEU A 303 -10.20 -10.46 9.75
CA LEU A 303 -10.11 -9.45 8.71
C LEU A 303 -10.92 -9.89 7.48
N GLY A 304 -12.11 -9.30 7.30
CA GLY A 304 -13.04 -9.64 6.22
C GLY A 304 -12.89 -8.77 4.97
N LEU A 305 -12.28 -7.58 5.11
CA LEU A 305 -12.23 -6.61 4.02
C LEU A 305 -10.86 -5.93 3.93
N VAL A 306 -10.32 -5.91 2.72
CA VAL A 306 -9.15 -5.12 2.33
C VAL A 306 -9.58 -4.10 1.29
N ILE A 307 -9.30 -2.82 1.50
CA ILE A 307 -9.53 -1.75 0.52
C ILE A 307 -8.18 -1.15 0.13
N HIS A 308 -7.90 -1.13 -1.18
CA HIS A 308 -6.77 -0.41 -1.74
C HIS A 308 -7.24 1.00 -2.13
N ALA A 309 -7.20 1.94 -1.18
CA ALA A 309 -7.54 3.36 -1.44
C ALA A 309 -6.58 3.97 -2.47
N ASP A 310 -5.31 3.57 -2.41
CA ASP A 310 -4.32 3.78 -3.45
C ASP A 310 -3.96 2.46 -4.13
N LEU A 311 -3.86 2.46 -5.45
CA LEU A 311 -3.45 1.27 -6.20
C LEU A 311 -2.06 0.78 -5.75
N PRO A 312 -1.89 -0.54 -5.60
CA PRO A 312 -0.58 -1.13 -5.34
C PRO A 312 0.39 -0.86 -6.50
N HIS A 313 1.68 -0.89 -6.22
CA HIS A 313 2.70 -0.60 -7.23
C HIS A 313 2.86 -1.74 -8.23
N ASP A 314 2.66 -2.98 -7.80
CA ASP A 314 2.82 -4.20 -8.58
C ASP A 314 1.90 -5.32 -8.10
N ALA A 315 1.99 -6.47 -8.75
CA ALA A 315 1.20 -7.66 -8.45
C ALA A 315 1.55 -8.26 -7.08
N GLU A 316 2.81 -8.19 -6.67
CA GLU A 316 3.31 -8.70 -5.40
C GLU A 316 2.71 -7.90 -4.23
N THR A 317 2.75 -6.57 -4.30
CA THR A 317 2.10 -5.68 -3.33
C THR A 317 0.59 -5.93 -3.26
N LEU A 318 -0.07 -6.16 -4.42
CA LEU A 318 -1.49 -6.54 -4.43
C LEU A 318 -1.73 -7.82 -3.64
N GLN A 319 -0.93 -8.87 -3.88
CA GLN A 319 -1.07 -10.16 -3.21
C GLN A 319 -0.77 -10.04 -1.70
N HIS A 320 0.26 -9.31 -1.29
CA HIS A 320 0.62 -9.08 0.11
C HIS A 320 -0.44 -8.31 0.89
N ARG A 321 -1.04 -7.28 0.28
CA ARG A 321 -2.16 -6.52 0.87
C ARG A 321 -3.40 -7.40 0.98
N SER A 322 -3.79 -8.05 -0.12
CA SER A 322 -4.98 -8.89 -0.18
C SER A 322 -4.87 -10.12 0.72
N GLY A 323 -3.68 -10.71 0.83
CA GLY A 323 -3.40 -11.85 1.72
C GLY A 323 -3.49 -11.53 3.23
N ARG A 324 -3.89 -10.31 3.61
CA ARG A 324 -4.29 -10.01 4.99
C ARG A 324 -5.69 -10.54 5.31
N THR A 325 -6.54 -10.77 4.30
CA THR A 325 -7.84 -11.45 4.41
C THR A 325 -7.81 -12.84 3.79
N GLY A 326 -8.91 -13.58 3.82
CA GLY A 326 -9.00 -14.92 3.21
C GLY A 326 -8.13 -15.97 3.90
N ARG A 327 -7.95 -15.90 5.22
CA ARG A 327 -7.09 -16.82 5.99
C ARG A 327 -7.88 -17.88 6.74
N ALA A 328 -7.27 -19.04 6.92
CA ALA A 328 -7.83 -20.16 7.67
C ALA A 328 -9.23 -20.60 7.18
N GLY A 329 -9.43 -20.67 5.85
CA GLY A 329 -10.68 -21.12 5.24
C GLY A 329 -11.84 -20.11 5.34
N ARG A 330 -11.58 -18.86 5.76
CA ARG A 330 -12.58 -17.78 5.78
C ARG A 330 -12.55 -16.99 4.49
N LYS A 331 -13.71 -16.71 3.92
CA LYS A 331 -13.82 -15.85 2.73
C LYS A 331 -13.51 -14.41 3.08
N GLY A 332 -12.76 -13.74 2.20
CA GLY A 332 -12.39 -12.33 2.32
C GLY A 332 -12.73 -11.55 1.04
N VAL A 333 -12.83 -10.24 1.17
CA VAL A 333 -13.05 -9.34 0.03
C VAL A 333 -11.88 -8.36 -0.09
N SER A 334 -11.34 -8.24 -1.30
CA SER A 334 -10.29 -7.28 -1.63
C SER A 334 -10.78 -6.32 -2.71
N VAL A 335 -10.84 -5.02 -2.40
CA VAL A 335 -11.42 -3.98 -3.25
C VAL A 335 -10.34 -3.01 -3.70
N LEU A 336 -10.16 -2.85 -5.02
CA LEU A 336 -9.27 -1.87 -5.62
C LEU A 336 -10.08 -0.63 -6.03
N LEU A 337 -9.68 0.55 -5.58
CA LEU A 337 -10.24 1.82 -6.04
C LEU A 337 -9.45 2.30 -7.27
N VAL A 338 -10.13 2.38 -8.41
CA VAL A 338 -9.47 2.58 -9.70
C VAL A 338 -9.96 3.86 -10.38
N PRO A 339 -9.15 4.94 -10.34
CA PRO A 339 -9.42 6.12 -11.16
C PRO A 339 -9.32 5.80 -12.65
N PRO A 340 -10.10 6.44 -13.55
CA PRO A 340 -10.13 6.15 -14.99
C PRO A 340 -8.75 6.21 -15.65
N MET A 341 -7.92 7.16 -15.25
CA MET A 341 -6.55 7.31 -15.80
C MET A 341 -5.63 6.15 -15.42
N ARG A 342 -5.91 5.42 -14.34
CA ARG A 342 -5.09 4.29 -13.86
C ARG A 342 -5.68 2.92 -14.21
N ARG A 343 -6.78 2.86 -14.97
CA ARG A 343 -7.47 1.61 -15.34
C ARG A 343 -6.51 0.59 -15.99
N ARG A 344 -5.74 0.99 -17.00
CA ARG A 344 -4.77 0.11 -17.67
C ARG A 344 -3.73 -0.46 -16.71
N ARG A 345 -3.28 0.36 -15.75
CA ARG A 345 -2.33 -0.09 -14.73
C ARG A 345 -2.96 -1.12 -13.79
N ALA A 346 -4.19 -0.88 -13.34
CA ALA A 346 -4.92 -1.84 -12.49
C ALA A 346 -5.15 -3.18 -13.22
N GLU A 347 -5.58 -3.14 -14.50
CA GLU A 347 -5.74 -4.35 -15.33
C GLU A 347 -4.43 -5.10 -15.51
N GLN A 348 -3.30 -4.39 -15.65
CA GLN A 348 -1.98 -5.02 -15.74
C GLN A 348 -1.61 -5.71 -14.43
N ILE A 349 -1.76 -5.03 -13.28
CA ILE A 349 -1.47 -5.59 -11.96
C ILE A 349 -2.31 -6.84 -11.69
N LEU A 350 -3.62 -6.82 -12.00
CA LEU A 350 -4.51 -7.97 -11.84
C LEU A 350 -4.09 -9.16 -12.73
N ARG A 351 -3.70 -8.90 -13.99
CA ARG A 351 -3.18 -9.96 -14.88
C ARG A 351 -1.87 -10.56 -14.35
N ASP A 352 -0.93 -9.71 -13.94
CA ASP A 352 0.37 -10.14 -13.43
C ASP A 352 0.22 -10.94 -12.12
N ALA A 353 -0.76 -10.57 -11.29
CA ALA A 353 -1.13 -11.30 -10.08
C ALA A 353 -1.95 -12.58 -10.35
N LYS A 354 -2.36 -12.82 -11.61
CA LYS A 354 -3.22 -13.95 -12.03
C LYS A 354 -4.56 -14.00 -11.28
N VAL A 355 -5.13 -12.86 -10.93
CA VAL A 355 -6.42 -12.76 -10.25
C VAL A 355 -7.48 -12.14 -11.15
N GLN A 356 -8.73 -12.61 -10.99
CA GLN A 356 -9.89 -12.06 -11.68
C GLN A 356 -10.65 -11.15 -10.72
N ALA A 357 -10.94 -9.92 -11.14
CA ALA A 357 -11.71 -8.97 -10.35
C ALA A 357 -13.02 -8.61 -11.08
N SER A 358 -14.11 -8.51 -10.32
CA SER A 358 -15.35 -7.95 -10.81
C SER A 358 -15.26 -6.42 -10.89
N TRP A 359 -15.64 -5.85 -12.04
CA TRP A 359 -15.59 -4.39 -12.26
C TRP A 359 -16.96 -3.76 -12.04
N ASN A 360 -17.06 -2.88 -11.05
CA ASN A 360 -18.30 -2.22 -10.66
C ASN A 360 -18.12 -0.70 -10.52
N GLY A 361 -19.23 0.03 -10.53
CA GLY A 361 -19.28 1.42 -10.09
C GLY A 361 -19.19 1.53 -8.56
N PRO A 362 -19.03 2.75 -8.01
CA PRO A 362 -19.05 2.98 -6.58
C PRO A 362 -20.43 2.65 -5.99
N PRO A 363 -20.48 2.19 -4.71
CA PRO A 363 -21.76 1.91 -4.06
C PRO A 363 -22.65 3.15 -3.96
N THR A 364 -23.89 3.03 -4.43
CA THR A 364 -24.85 4.13 -4.31
C THR A 364 -25.53 4.16 -2.93
N ILE A 365 -26.01 5.33 -2.54
CA ILE A 365 -26.76 5.53 -1.29
C ILE A 365 -27.97 4.59 -1.23
N ASP A 366 -28.71 4.43 -2.35
CA ASP A 366 -29.90 3.57 -2.41
C ASP A 366 -29.58 2.10 -2.16
N GLN A 367 -28.46 1.60 -2.72
CA GLN A 367 -28.00 0.23 -2.47
C GLN A 367 -27.71 -0.01 -1.00
N ILE A 368 -27.05 0.96 -0.34
CA ILE A 368 -26.71 0.83 1.07
C ILE A 368 -27.94 0.95 1.95
N HIS A 369 -28.85 1.87 1.65
CA HIS A 369 -30.12 2.00 2.37
C HIS A 369 -30.97 0.73 2.33
N LYS A 370 -31.02 0.06 1.17
CA LYS A 370 -31.73 -1.22 1.04
C LYS A 370 -31.13 -2.29 1.96
N LEU A 371 -29.81 -2.42 1.97
CA LEU A 371 -29.11 -3.34 2.87
C LEU A 371 -29.27 -2.98 4.35
N ASP A 372 -29.26 -1.69 4.68
CA ASP A 372 -29.49 -1.24 6.06
C ASP A 372 -30.91 -1.57 6.55
N GLN A 373 -31.91 -1.52 5.66
CA GLN A 373 -33.28 -1.97 5.98
C GLN A 373 -33.32 -3.46 6.27
N GLU A 374 -32.68 -4.29 5.40
CA GLU A 374 -32.60 -5.74 5.61
C GLU A 374 -31.87 -6.08 6.93
N ARG A 375 -30.75 -5.41 7.21
CA ARG A 375 -29.98 -5.60 8.44
C ARG A 375 -30.76 -5.20 9.68
N MET A 376 -31.47 -4.08 9.62
CA MET A 376 -32.30 -3.62 10.74
C MET A 376 -33.38 -4.64 11.10
N LEU A 377 -34.04 -5.26 10.10
CA LEU A 377 -35.08 -6.26 10.34
C LEU A 377 -34.55 -7.56 10.96
N THR A 378 -33.25 -7.85 10.78
CA THR A 378 -32.59 -9.02 11.35
C THR A 378 -31.72 -8.71 12.57
N ASP A 379 -31.74 -7.45 13.04
CA ASP A 379 -30.92 -7.01 14.18
C ASP A 379 -31.43 -7.66 15.48
N PRO A 380 -30.53 -8.15 16.36
CA PRO A 380 -30.90 -8.69 17.67
C PRO A 380 -31.79 -7.78 18.50
N ILE A 381 -31.66 -6.45 18.36
CA ILE A 381 -32.54 -5.48 19.03
C ILE A 381 -34.03 -5.74 18.70
N LEU A 382 -34.34 -6.25 17.51
CA LEU A 382 -35.71 -6.54 17.10
C LEU A 382 -36.10 -8.02 17.22
N THR A 383 -35.11 -8.91 17.22
CA THR A 383 -35.34 -10.38 17.18
C THR A 383 -35.20 -11.04 18.55
N ASP A 384 -34.47 -10.44 19.47
CA ASP A 384 -34.31 -10.97 20.82
C ASP A 384 -35.60 -10.81 21.63
N GLN A 385 -35.83 -11.73 22.55
CA GLN A 385 -37.01 -11.67 23.42
C GLN A 385 -36.87 -10.55 24.45
N PRO A 386 -37.82 -9.59 24.50
CA PRO A 386 -37.77 -8.51 25.49
C PRO A 386 -37.97 -9.03 26.91
N ASN A 387 -37.35 -8.39 27.87
CA ASN A 387 -37.55 -8.68 29.27
C ASN A 387 -38.81 -7.99 29.83
N GLU A 388 -39.22 -8.30 31.09
CA GLU A 388 -40.42 -7.73 31.70
C GLU A 388 -40.36 -6.20 31.87
N GLU A 389 -39.19 -5.64 32.03
CA GLU A 389 -38.98 -4.19 32.17
C GLU A 389 -39.22 -3.50 30.83
N ASP A 390 -38.71 -4.08 29.73
CA ASP A 390 -38.93 -3.61 28.38
C ASP A 390 -40.44 -3.61 28.04
N PHE A 391 -41.17 -4.67 28.43
CA PHE A 391 -42.61 -4.71 28.21
C PHE A 391 -43.37 -3.65 29.01
N ARG A 392 -42.97 -3.36 30.25
CA ARG A 392 -43.60 -2.30 31.06
C ARG A 392 -43.40 -0.93 30.40
N MET A 393 -42.17 -0.63 29.97
CA MET A 393 -41.89 0.62 29.31
C MET A 393 -42.56 0.73 27.93
N ALA A 394 -42.63 -0.35 27.19
CA ALA A 394 -43.34 -0.39 25.92
C ALA A 394 -44.84 -0.07 26.08
N LYS A 395 -45.51 -0.59 27.12
CA LYS A 395 -46.92 -0.27 27.40
C LYS A 395 -47.13 1.22 27.71
N LEU A 396 -46.21 1.84 28.47
CA LEU A 396 -46.29 3.28 28.76
C LEU A 396 -46.10 4.11 27.48
N LEU A 397 -45.14 3.75 26.62
CA LEU A 397 -44.90 4.42 25.34
C LEU A 397 -46.09 4.27 24.37
N LEU A 398 -46.72 3.09 24.34
CA LEU A 398 -47.89 2.84 23.49
C LEU A 398 -49.16 3.56 23.97
N ALA A 399 -49.23 3.92 25.27
CA ALA A 399 -50.32 4.73 25.80
C ALA A 399 -50.27 6.20 25.31
N GLU A 400 -49.06 6.72 25.03
CA GLU A 400 -48.84 8.11 24.62
C GLU A 400 -48.56 8.30 23.12
N ARG A 401 -48.14 7.26 22.42
CA ARG A 401 -47.68 7.32 21.03
C ARG A 401 -48.26 6.17 20.21
N THR A 402 -48.49 6.42 18.91
CA THR A 402 -48.93 5.35 18.01
C THR A 402 -47.78 4.40 17.66
N PRO A 403 -48.10 3.13 17.30
CA PRO A 403 -47.06 2.17 16.87
C PRO A 403 -46.19 2.70 15.71
N GLU A 404 -46.79 3.44 14.77
CA GLU A 404 -46.08 4.03 13.64
C GLU A 404 -45.07 5.11 14.08
N GLN A 405 -45.45 5.93 15.09
CA GLN A 405 -44.54 6.93 15.66
C GLN A 405 -43.38 6.26 16.38
N LEU A 406 -43.61 5.18 17.10
CA LEU A 406 -42.56 4.41 17.78
C LEU A 406 -41.66 3.71 16.79
N GLY A 407 -42.23 3.10 15.71
CA GLY A 407 -41.47 2.53 14.64
C GLY A 407 -40.57 3.55 13.93
N ALA A 408 -41.13 4.74 13.63
CA ALA A 408 -40.34 5.82 13.02
C ALA A 408 -39.23 6.34 13.97
N ALA A 409 -39.46 6.39 15.27
CA ALA A 409 -38.46 6.76 16.27
C ALA A 409 -37.34 5.73 16.34
N LEU A 410 -37.69 4.43 16.35
CA LEU A 410 -36.73 3.34 16.32
C LEU A 410 -35.84 3.38 15.06
N ILE A 411 -36.44 3.58 13.88
CA ILE A 411 -35.69 3.73 12.63
C ILE A 411 -34.71 4.90 12.70
N ARG A 412 -35.13 6.04 13.24
CA ARG A 412 -34.25 7.19 13.45
C ARG A 412 -33.11 6.89 14.43
N ALA A 413 -33.41 6.26 15.55
CA ALA A 413 -32.42 5.84 16.54
C ALA A 413 -31.42 4.84 15.96
N TYR A 414 -31.87 3.89 15.12
CA TYR A 414 -31.00 2.96 14.42
C TYR A 414 -30.07 3.70 13.43
N ARG A 415 -30.65 4.56 12.58
CA ARG A 415 -29.89 5.33 11.58
C ARG A 415 -28.89 6.30 12.21
N SER A 416 -29.21 6.91 13.35
CA SER A 416 -28.31 7.84 14.03
C SER A 416 -27.02 7.18 14.57
N ARG A 417 -27.01 5.86 14.75
CA ARG A 417 -25.82 5.08 15.15
C ARG A 417 -24.90 4.73 13.98
N LEU A 418 -25.41 4.87 12.75
CA LEU A 418 -24.68 4.50 11.56
C LEU A 418 -23.92 5.71 11.01
N PRO A 419 -22.66 5.52 10.54
CA PRO A 419 -21.91 6.57 9.86
C PRO A 419 -22.67 7.14 8.66
N ALA A 420 -22.58 8.45 8.42
CA ALA A 420 -23.26 9.10 7.30
C ALA A 420 -22.79 8.53 5.96
N LEU A 421 -23.71 8.44 5.00
CA LEU A 421 -23.41 8.03 3.63
C LEU A 421 -22.97 9.24 2.81
N GLU A 422 -22.16 8.99 1.79
CA GLU A 422 -21.60 10.01 0.92
C GLU A 422 -22.16 9.88 -0.51
N GLU A 423 -22.48 11.01 -1.13
CA GLU A 423 -22.78 11.02 -2.55
C GLU A 423 -21.54 10.73 -3.38
N VAL A 424 -21.64 9.80 -4.31
CA VAL A 424 -20.53 9.38 -5.17
C VAL A 424 -21.01 9.27 -6.61
N THR A 425 -20.12 9.63 -7.54
CA THR A 425 -20.41 9.62 -8.98
C THR A 425 -19.72 8.44 -9.66
N ASP A 426 -20.44 7.61 -10.41
CA ASP A 426 -19.81 6.60 -11.26
C ASP A 426 -19.20 7.26 -12.51
N PRO A 427 -17.87 7.21 -12.69
CA PRO A 427 -17.22 7.74 -13.89
C PRO A 427 -17.52 6.93 -15.17
N GLY A 428 -18.29 5.84 -15.07
CA GLY A 428 -18.61 4.96 -16.19
C GLY A 428 -17.47 4.05 -16.63
N ASP A 429 -17.72 3.10 -17.52
CA ASP A 429 -16.74 2.11 -17.98
C ASP A 429 -15.62 2.68 -18.86
N GLY A 430 -15.68 3.95 -19.25
CA GLY A 430 -14.76 4.50 -20.24
C GLY A 430 -14.84 3.82 -21.62
N SER A 431 -15.63 2.75 -21.75
CA SER A 431 -15.91 2.07 -23.02
C SER A 431 -16.98 2.79 -23.83
N ALA A 432 -17.73 3.69 -23.23
CA ALA A 432 -18.45 4.72 -23.95
C ALA A 432 -17.50 5.86 -24.33
N HIS A 433 -16.43 5.55 -25.07
CA HIS A 433 -16.04 6.41 -26.15
C HIS A 433 -17.16 6.31 -27.24
N HIS A 434 -18.33 6.80 -26.91
CA HIS A 434 -18.94 7.71 -27.87
C HIS A 434 -17.84 8.74 -28.06
N ALA A 435 -17.12 8.66 -29.16
CA ALA A 435 -16.39 9.78 -29.68
C ALA A 435 -17.36 10.96 -29.52
N PRO A 436 -17.08 11.90 -28.62
CA PRO A 436 -17.96 13.06 -28.54
C PRO A 436 -17.92 13.58 -29.95
N ASN A 437 -19.12 13.64 -30.54
CA ASN A 437 -19.32 14.10 -31.90
C ASN A 437 -18.32 15.24 -32.10
N ARG A 438 -17.48 15.16 -33.10
CA ARG A 438 -16.38 16.12 -33.35
C ARG A 438 -16.89 17.56 -33.31
N GLN A 439 -18.23 17.75 -33.44
CA GLN A 439 -18.94 19.01 -33.29
C GLN A 439 -19.10 19.45 -31.82
N GLU A 440 -19.31 18.56 -30.81
CA GLU A 440 -19.41 18.97 -29.41
C GLU A 440 -18.05 19.19 -28.73
N LYS A 441 -16.97 18.53 -29.21
CA LYS A 441 -15.62 18.89 -28.75
C LYS A 441 -15.14 20.22 -29.28
N ASN A 442 -15.64 20.65 -30.45
CA ASN A 442 -15.39 22.00 -30.92
C ASN A 442 -16.18 23.06 -30.11
N THR A 443 -17.39 22.76 -29.63
CA THR A 443 -18.14 23.68 -28.77
C THR A 443 -17.61 23.78 -27.33
N ARG A 444 -17.09 22.71 -26.71
CA ARG A 444 -16.45 22.78 -25.37
C ARG A 444 -14.99 23.27 -25.39
N LYS A 445 -14.29 23.12 -26.51
CA LYS A 445 -12.97 23.74 -26.73
C LYS A 445 -13.09 25.24 -27.06
N ASN A 446 -14.28 25.72 -27.42
CA ASN A 446 -14.60 27.12 -27.76
C ASN A 446 -15.42 27.87 -26.70
N GLN A 447 -15.62 27.34 -25.49
CA GLN A 447 -15.83 28.20 -24.34
C GLN A 447 -14.47 28.79 -23.89
N ARG A 448 -13.73 29.36 -24.86
CA ARG A 448 -12.88 30.51 -24.62
C ARG A 448 -13.81 31.60 -24.07
N MET A 449 -13.50 32.17 -22.92
CA MET A 449 -14.00 33.48 -22.57
C MET A 449 -13.57 34.41 -23.73
N GLU A 450 -14.43 34.51 -24.75
CA GLU A 450 -14.30 35.54 -25.77
C GLU A 450 -14.60 36.84 -25.04
N LEU A 451 -13.61 37.71 -25.02
CA LEU A 451 -13.81 39.06 -24.52
C LEU A 451 -14.97 39.69 -25.33
N PRO A 452 -15.99 40.27 -24.69
CA PRO A 452 -17.04 40.96 -25.42
C PRO A 452 -16.44 42.21 -26.06
N GLY A 453 -16.12 42.15 -27.37
CA GLY A 453 -15.56 43.28 -28.15
C GLY A 453 -14.21 42.97 -28.79
N GLN A 454 -13.61 43.99 -29.41
CA GLN A 454 -12.28 43.89 -30.02
C GLN A 454 -11.22 43.70 -28.93
N SER A 455 -10.17 42.92 -29.22
CA SER A 455 -9.06 42.64 -28.30
C SER A 455 -7.71 43.03 -28.92
N VAL A 456 -6.75 43.32 -28.05
CA VAL A 456 -5.38 43.70 -28.42
C VAL A 456 -4.41 42.72 -27.79
N TRP A 457 -3.45 42.25 -28.59
CA TRP A 457 -2.43 41.32 -28.11
C TRP A 457 -1.19 42.06 -27.59
N PHE A 458 -0.69 41.61 -26.45
CA PHE A 458 0.54 42.06 -25.83
C PHE A 458 1.54 40.93 -25.72
N ARG A 459 2.83 41.20 -25.99
CA ARG A 459 3.95 40.32 -25.85
C ARG A 459 4.73 40.69 -24.60
N LEU A 460 5.01 39.68 -23.74
CA LEU A 460 5.85 39.78 -22.57
C LEU A 460 7.16 39.02 -22.84
N ASP A 461 8.32 39.51 -22.40
CA ASP A 461 9.63 38.93 -22.54
C ASP A 461 9.94 37.83 -21.51
N ILE A 462 8.91 37.14 -21.06
CA ILE A 462 8.98 36.01 -20.13
C ILE A 462 8.28 34.79 -20.72
N GLY A 463 8.94 33.62 -20.70
CA GLY A 463 8.44 32.36 -21.23
C GLY A 463 8.73 31.19 -20.30
N ARG A 464 8.50 29.96 -20.79
CA ARG A 464 8.73 28.72 -20.00
C ARG A 464 10.13 28.62 -19.44
N LYS A 465 11.16 29.05 -20.17
CA LYS A 465 12.56 29.04 -19.71
C LYS A 465 12.81 29.97 -18.51
N LYS A 466 11.95 30.94 -18.29
CA LYS A 466 11.97 31.83 -17.11
C LYS A 466 10.83 31.50 -16.13
N ASN A 467 10.35 30.27 -16.12
CA ASN A 467 9.27 29.77 -15.25
C ASN A 467 7.95 30.55 -15.36
N ALA A 468 7.56 30.97 -16.56
CA ALA A 468 6.25 31.57 -16.77
C ALA A 468 5.14 30.53 -16.58
N ASP A 469 4.21 30.79 -15.67
CA ASP A 469 3.05 29.95 -15.37
C ASP A 469 1.79 30.84 -15.26
N PRO A 470 0.65 30.44 -15.85
CA PRO A 470 -0.60 31.20 -15.75
C PRO A 470 -1.03 31.51 -14.31
N LYS A 471 -0.69 30.65 -13.35
CA LYS A 471 -1.10 30.78 -11.94
C LYS A 471 -0.59 32.04 -11.28
N TRP A 472 0.62 32.47 -11.61
CA TRP A 472 1.18 33.72 -11.06
C TRP A 472 1.15 34.87 -12.06
N LEU A 473 1.20 34.58 -13.38
CA LEU A 473 1.11 35.61 -14.42
C LEU A 473 -0.23 36.33 -14.38
N LEU A 474 -1.35 35.63 -14.27
CA LEU A 474 -2.67 36.21 -14.25
C LEU A 474 -2.87 37.20 -13.07
N PRO A 475 -2.59 36.86 -11.81
CA PRO A 475 -2.64 37.82 -10.69
C PRO A 475 -1.69 38.99 -10.85
N MET A 476 -0.51 38.80 -11.43
CA MET A 476 0.46 39.86 -11.69
C MET A 476 -0.05 40.84 -12.74
N LEU A 477 -0.60 40.34 -13.86
CA LEU A 477 -1.19 41.16 -14.92
C LEU A 477 -2.39 41.99 -14.42
N CYS A 478 -3.25 41.38 -13.58
CA CYS A 478 -4.36 42.12 -12.97
C CYS A 478 -3.86 43.26 -12.06
N ARG A 479 -2.91 42.95 -11.17
CA ARG A 479 -2.39 43.92 -10.18
C ARG A 479 -1.57 45.02 -10.83
N LYS A 480 -0.59 44.69 -11.68
CA LYS A 480 0.32 45.64 -12.31
C LYS A 480 -0.32 46.34 -13.49
N GLY A 481 -1.11 45.63 -14.30
CA GLY A 481 -1.83 46.16 -15.44
C GLY A 481 -3.05 47.02 -15.07
N GLY A 482 -3.58 46.88 -13.85
CA GLY A 482 -4.78 47.55 -13.39
C GLY A 482 -6.04 47.08 -14.15
N VAL A 483 -6.10 45.80 -14.47
CA VAL A 483 -7.19 45.16 -15.22
C VAL A 483 -7.80 44.02 -14.42
N THR A 484 -9.05 43.68 -14.67
CA THR A 484 -9.75 42.57 -14.02
C THR A 484 -9.52 41.27 -14.79
N ARG A 485 -9.84 40.13 -14.17
CA ARG A 485 -9.77 38.83 -14.85
C ARG A 485 -10.67 38.76 -16.09
N GLN A 486 -11.74 39.52 -16.12
CA GLN A 486 -12.69 39.54 -17.23
C GLN A 486 -12.15 40.32 -18.44
N ASP A 487 -11.18 41.20 -18.23
CA ASP A 487 -10.52 41.99 -19.28
C ASP A 487 -9.36 41.24 -19.95
N ILE A 488 -8.96 40.05 -19.41
CA ILE A 488 -7.86 39.23 -19.90
C ILE A 488 -8.44 37.99 -20.60
N GLY A 489 -8.17 37.88 -21.89
CA GLY A 489 -8.54 36.73 -22.72
C GLY A 489 -7.49 35.60 -22.67
N ALA A 490 -7.04 35.15 -23.82
CA ALA A 490 -6.12 34.06 -23.95
C ALA A 490 -4.69 34.43 -23.51
N ILE A 491 -4.04 33.57 -22.68
CA ILE A 491 -2.62 33.65 -22.32
C ILE A 491 -1.90 32.49 -23.01
N ARG A 492 -0.96 32.80 -23.93
CA ARG A 492 -0.18 31.80 -24.69
C ARG A 492 1.28 31.91 -24.27
N ILE A 493 1.80 30.87 -23.59
CA ILE A 493 3.17 30.82 -23.09
C ILE A 493 4.03 30.02 -24.06
N PHE A 494 5.08 30.67 -24.60
CA PHE A 494 6.12 30.08 -25.45
C PHE A 494 7.42 29.90 -24.63
N ASP A 495 8.46 29.38 -25.25
CA ASP A 495 9.71 29.10 -24.54
C ASP A 495 10.41 30.34 -23.98
N ASN A 496 10.39 31.46 -24.73
CA ASN A 496 11.09 32.69 -24.38
C ASN A 496 10.15 33.88 -24.15
N GLU A 497 8.88 33.80 -24.54
CA GLU A 497 7.90 34.88 -24.49
C GLU A 497 6.50 34.40 -24.09
N THR A 498 5.67 35.29 -23.64
CA THR A 498 4.24 35.05 -23.42
C THR A 498 3.41 36.08 -24.16
N LYS A 499 2.37 35.63 -24.86
CA LYS A 499 1.39 36.50 -25.51
C LYS A 499 0.10 36.49 -24.70
N VAL A 500 -0.43 37.71 -24.43
CA VAL A 500 -1.63 37.90 -23.61
C VAL A 500 -2.63 38.76 -24.39
N GLU A 501 -3.86 38.33 -24.40
CA GLU A 501 -4.97 39.03 -25.03
C GLU A 501 -5.68 39.91 -24.00
N ILE A 502 -5.85 41.22 -24.31
CA ILE A 502 -6.45 42.21 -23.42
C ILE A 502 -7.59 42.89 -24.16
N GLY A 503 -8.71 43.15 -23.49
CA GLY A 503 -9.84 43.89 -24.06
C GLY A 503 -9.44 45.28 -24.51
N GLU A 504 -9.90 45.70 -25.71
CA GLU A 504 -9.50 46.97 -26.32
C GLU A 504 -9.78 48.19 -25.44
N GLN A 505 -10.90 48.18 -24.69
CA GLN A 505 -11.31 49.29 -23.81
C GLN A 505 -10.28 49.60 -22.73
N VAL A 506 -9.57 48.58 -22.20
CA VAL A 506 -8.57 48.70 -21.12
C VAL A 506 -7.13 48.64 -21.62
N SER A 507 -6.92 48.33 -22.91
CA SER A 507 -5.60 48.07 -23.51
C SER A 507 -4.62 49.24 -23.40
N ARG A 508 -5.09 50.49 -23.58
CA ARG A 508 -4.25 51.70 -23.44
C ARG A 508 -3.79 51.89 -22.01
N GLN A 509 -4.69 51.75 -21.03
CA GLN A 509 -4.38 51.87 -19.61
C GLN A 509 -3.46 50.77 -19.15
N PHE A 510 -3.69 49.53 -19.60
CA PHE A 510 -2.83 48.38 -19.36
C PHE A 510 -1.39 48.62 -19.84
N ALA A 511 -1.21 49.14 -21.08
CA ALA A 511 0.10 49.45 -21.64
C ALA A 511 0.86 50.51 -20.84
N ILE A 512 0.16 51.53 -20.35
CA ILE A 512 0.74 52.61 -19.51
C ILE A 512 1.16 52.05 -18.14
N ASN A 513 0.31 51.30 -17.51
CA ASN A 513 0.56 50.74 -16.17
C ASN A 513 1.71 49.72 -16.18
N MET A 514 1.79 48.88 -17.21
CA MET A 514 2.86 47.87 -17.34
C MET A 514 4.23 48.48 -17.62
N ARG A 515 4.33 49.71 -18.11
CA ARG A 515 5.58 50.46 -18.33
C ARG A 515 6.11 51.16 -17.08
N LYS A 516 5.31 51.30 -16.01
CA LYS A 516 5.77 51.91 -14.75
C LYS A 516 6.86 51.08 -14.11
N PRO A 517 7.96 51.66 -13.61
CA PRO A 517 8.99 50.93 -12.92
C PRO A 517 8.41 50.29 -11.65
N GLY A 518 8.49 48.98 -11.58
CA GLY A 518 8.08 48.15 -10.45
C GLY A 518 8.95 46.91 -10.44
N GLY A 519 9.20 46.31 -9.29
CA GLY A 519 10.22 45.26 -9.00
C GLY A 519 10.31 44.05 -9.92
N ASP A 520 9.42 43.90 -10.91
CA ASP A 520 9.46 42.82 -11.89
C ASP A 520 9.96 43.35 -13.23
N ASN A 521 11.14 42.93 -13.69
CA ASN A 521 11.79 43.37 -14.94
C ASN A 521 11.14 42.73 -16.20
N ILE A 522 9.79 42.70 -16.29
CA ILE A 522 9.07 42.14 -17.44
C ILE A 522 8.72 43.27 -18.41
N ARG A 523 9.30 43.22 -19.62
CA ARG A 523 8.99 44.16 -20.70
C ARG A 523 7.73 43.73 -21.42
N VAL A 524 6.85 44.73 -21.71
CA VAL A 524 5.58 44.51 -22.39
C VAL A 524 5.56 45.32 -23.67
N GLN A 525 5.21 44.69 -24.77
CA GLN A 525 5.10 45.30 -26.09
C GLN A 525 3.72 45.00 -26.70
N GLN A 526 3.04 46.00 -27.20
CA GLN A 526 1.79 45.82 -27.92
C GLN A 526 2.08 45.24 -29.32
N LEU A 527 1.33 44.22 -29.73
CA LEU A 527 1.40 43.66 -31.07
C LEU A 527 0.35 44.38 -31.95
N THR A 528 0.79 45.07 -33.01
CA THR A 528 -0.09 45.64 -34.01
C THR A 528 -0.69 44.54 -34.88
N THR A 529 -1.98 44.59 -35.17
CA THR A 529 -2.73 43.74 -36.09
C THR A 529 -2.14 43.84 -37.51
N GLY A 530 -1.13 43.01 -37.81
CA GLY A 530 -0.47 43.01 -39.13
C GLY A 530 0.52 41.85 -39.38
N SER A 531 0.76 40.96 -38.43
CA SER A 531 1.70 39.84 -38.60
C SER A 531 1.11 38.49 -38.21
N GLU A 532 -0.04 38.15 -38.74
CA GLU A 532 -0.50 36.78 -38.85
C GLU A 532 -0.28 36.28 -40.28
N THR A 533 0.94 35.98 -40.64
CA THR A 533 1.25 35.06 -41.74
C THR A 533 2.73 34.65 -41.63
N GLU A 534 2.92 33.36 -41.62
CA GLU A 534 4.17 32.61 -41.65
C GLU A 534 4.66 32.03 -40.32
N VAL A 535 4.07 30.92 -39.93
CA VAL A 535 4.81 29.70 -39.55
C VAL A 535 3.93 28.51 -39.92
N GLY A 536 4.08 27.99 -41.09
CA GLY A 536 4.76 26.73 -41.34
C GLY A 536 3.79 25.56 -41.13
N ARG A 537 3.02 25.24 -42.19
CA ARG A 537 2.60 23.86 -42.49
C ARG A 537 3.85 22.98 -42.51
N VAL A 538 4.11 22.25 -41.44
CA VAL A 538 5.00 21.10 -41.51
C VAL A 538 4.20 19.93 -42.06
N GLU A 539 4.44 19.61 -43.31
CA GLU A 539 4.01 18.40 -43.98
C GLU A 539 4.45 17.17 -43.18
N LYS A 540 3.50 16.25 -42.98
CA LYS A 540 3.79 14.91 -42.56
C LYS A 540 4.52 14.19 -43.72
N SER A 541 5.82 14.03 -43.64
CA SER A 541 6.56 13.07 -44.44
C SER A 541 6.69 11.75 -43.69
N ASP A 542 6.34 10.67 -44.37
CA ASP A 542 6.44 9.27 -43.97
C ASP A 542 7.86 8.88 -43.50
N PRO A 543 8.01 7.98 -42.53
CA PRO A 543 9.28 7.49 -42.05
C PRO A 543 9.70 6.22 -42.81
N THR A 544 10.20 6.36 -44.05
CA THR A 544 10.98 5.29 -44.71
C THR A 544 12.16 5.91 -45.44
N SER A 545 13.30 5.80 -44.85
CA SER A 545 14.68 5.94 -45.32
C SER A 545 15.49 6.93 -44.51
N ILE A 546 16.30 6.41 -43.62
CA ILE A 546 17.69 6.83 -43.28
C ILE A 546 18.16 5.88 -42.14
N LYS A 547 18.57 4.68 -42.55
CA LYS A 547 19.55 3.89 -41.81
C LYS A 547 20.88 4.06 -42.56
N SER A 548 21.72 4.97 -42.11
CA SER A 548 23.19 4.93 -42.31
C SER A 548 23.79 6.26 -41.88
N SER A 549 24.25 6.40 -40.64
CA SER A 549 25.36 7.29 -40.27
C SER A 549 25.65 7.33 -38.75
N LYS A 550 25.40 6.22 -38.03
CA LYS A 550 25.80 6.10 -36.59
C LYS A 550 26.94 5.08 -36.34
N SER A 551 27.48 4.42 -37.37
CA SER A 551 28.60 3.47 -37.25
C SER A 551 29.99 4.13 -37.38
N ASP A 552 30.13 5.29 -38.01
CA ASP A 552 31.45 5.88 -38.27
C ASP A 552 31.99 6.78 -37.17
N ARG A 553 31.15 7.34 -36.30
CA ARG A 553 31.64 8.13 -35.15
C ARG A 553 32.11 7.30 -33.94
N ARG A 554 31.90 5.99 -33.93
CA ARG A 554 32.41 5.08 -32.89
C ARG A 554 33.75 4.44 -33.21
N ARG A 555 34.18 4.44 -34.47
CA ARG A 555 35.51 3.94 -34.90
C ARG A 555 36.63 4.95 -34.68
N GLU A 556 36.38 6.23 -34.85
CA GLU A 556 37.42 7.27 -34.62
C GLU A 556 37.76 7.52 -33.15
N LYS A 557 36.85 7.23 -32.21
CA LYS A 557 37.17 7.34 -30.75
C LYS A 557 37.97 6.15 -30.20
N LYS A 558 37.95 4.97 -30.88
CA LYS A 558 38.74 3.81 -30.44
C LYS A 558 40.16 3.82 -30.94
N THR A 559 40.46 4.56 -32.03
CA THR A 559 41.82 4.67 -32.58
C THR A 559 42.67 5.75 -31.89
N LYS A 560 42.05 6.74 -31.21
CA LYS A 560 42.77 7.75 -30.44
C LYS A 560 43.09 7.38 -28.97
N LEU A 561 42.58 6.24 -28.46
CA LEU A 561 42.92 5.74 -27.12
C LEU A 561 44.01 4.66 -27.13
N ARG A 562 44.43 4.14 -28.32
CA ARG A 562 45.52 3.15 -28.44
C ARG A 562 46.90 3.75 -28.85
N ALA A 563 47.01 5.06 -28.91
CA ALA A 563 48.26 5.77 -29.23
C ALA A 563 48.81 6.57 -28.04
N LYS A 564 48.41 6.22 -26.80
CA LYS A 564 48.91 6.83 -25.55
C LYS A 564 49.11 5.81 -24.44
N GLU A 565 49.43 4.57 -24.76
CA GLU A 565 50.15 3.63 -23.88
C GLU A 565 51.43 3.16 -24.59
#